data_fe0f419d2013ef8507fe1348d05872f7
#
_entry.id   fe0f419d2013ef8507fe1348d05872f7
#
_cell.length_a   1.000
_cell.length_b   1.000
_cell.length_c   1.000
_cell.angle_alpha   90.00
_cell.angle_beta   90.00
_cell.angle_gamma   90.00
#
_symmetry.space_group_name_H-M   'P 1'
#
loop_
_entity.id
_entity.type
_entity.pdbx_description
1 polymer ?
#
loop_
_entity_poly.entity_id
_entity_poly.type
_entity_poly.pdbx_seq_one_letter_code
_entity_poly.pdbx_strand_id
1 'polypeptide(L)'
;SPEAMRRTLDEMAHTTLLQLFKEKPEARALFDKSAGYAVFDSRKVAFILAAGFGRGVAVDRSTQQKTYMKMASVGVGITFGVGNFDNKIVILIQEQADFDTFISNTQDARMDGKAILGDSKEEASGSFVDGRKYYVLTRKGWAVTASVTGVNYLRDDYLN
;
A
#
# COMPACT_ATOMS: atom_id res chain seq x y z
N SER A 1 17.22 -9.65 11.46
CA SER A 1 16.80 -8.95 12.67
C SER A 1 15.72 -7.94 12.37
N PRO A 2 14.93 -7.58 13.36
CA PRO A 2 13.92 -6.55 13.13
C PRO A 2 14.51 -5.22 12.67
N GLU A 3 15.64 -4.84 13.21
CA GLU A 3 16.27 -3.59 12.81
C GLU A 3 16.69 -3.58 11.36
N ALA A 4 17.27 -4.67 10.88
CA ALA A 4 17.68 -4.78 9.49
C ALA A 4 16.46 -4.76 8.57
N MET A 5 15.41 -5.40 8.99
CA MET A 5 14.18 -5.43 8.20
C MET A 5 13.52 -4.06 8.13
N ARG A 6 13.49 -3.33 9.24
CA ARG A 6 12.98 -1.97 9.22
C ARG A 6 13.76 -1.08 8.26
N ARG A 7 15.09 -1.19 8.28
CA ARG A 7 15.90 -0.42 7.33
C ARG A 7 15.59 -0.77 5.89
N THR A 8 15.46 -2.06 5.61
CA THR A 8 15.11 -2.51 4.26
C THR A 8 13.78 -1.93 3.81
N LEU A 9 12.79 -1.93 4.70
CA LEU A 9 11.48 -1.37 4.37
C LEU A 9 11.53 0.14 4.21
N ASP A 10 12.30 0.83 5.03
CA ASP A 10 12.47 2.27 4.90
C ASP A 10 13.09 2.63 3.55
N GLU A 11 14.12 1.90 3.15
CA GLU A 11 14.78 2.12 1.87
C GLU A 11 13.85 1.80 0.71
N MET A 12 13.12 0.72 0.81
CA MET A 12 12.13 0.33 -0.20
C MET A 12 11.09 1.43 -0.37
N ALA A 13 10.56 1.94 0.74
CA ALA A 13 9.55 2.99 0.68
C ALA A 13 10.10 4.26 0.04
N HIS A 14 11.29 4.66 0.42
CA HIS A 14 11.92 5.84 -0.13
C HIS A 14 12.12 5.71 -1.64
N THR A 15 12.71 4.61 -2.07
CA THR A 15 12.97 4.36 -3.49
C THR A 15 11.67 4.30 -4.28
N THR A 16 10.67 3.64 -3.73
CA THR A 16 9.38 3.51 -4.41
C THR A 16 8.69 4.86 -4.58
N LEU A 17 8.72 5.71 -3.55
CA LEU A 17 8.13 7.04 -3.65
C LEU A 17 8.84 7.90 -4.67
N LEU A 18 10.16 7.85 -4.71
CA LEU A 18 10.91 8.62 -5.71
C LEU A 18 10.55 8.18 -7.12
N GLN A 19 10.43 6.88 -7.33
CA GLN A 19 10.03 6.35 -8.61
C GLN A 19 8.61 6.80 -8.98
N LEU A 20 7.69 6.74 -8.01
CA LEU A 20 6.33 7.18 -8.24
C LEU A 20 6.28 8.64 -8.66
N PHE A 21 6.96 9.51 -7.94
CA PHE A 21 6.92 10.93 -8.24
C PHE A 21 7.56 11.26 -9.58
N LYS A 22 8.56 10.48 -9.98
CA LYS A 22 9.19 10.65 -11.28
C LYS A 22 8.26 10.23 -12.41
N GLU A 23 7.57 9.10 -12.25
CA GLU A 23 6.76 8.51 -13.31
C GLU A 23 5.32 9.00 -13.29
N LYS A 24 4.83 9.47 -12.15
CA LYS A 24 3.50 10.03 -11.97
C LYS A 24 3.59 11.32 -11.16
N PRO A 25 3.96 12.43 -11.81
CA PRO A 25 4.18 13.68 -11.08
C PRO A 25 2.97 14.17 -10.31
N GLU A 26 1.76 13.86 -10.78
CA GLU A 26 0.53 14.26 -10.07
C GLU A 26 0.45 13.61 -8.68
N ALA A 27 1.12 12.50 -8.47
CA ALA A 27 1.11 11.84 -7.16
C ALA A 27 1.78 12.71 -6.09
N ARG A 28 2.72 13.54 -6.47
CA ARG A 28 3.40 14.41 -5.50
C ARG A 28 2.43 15.42 -4.89
N ALA A 29 1.53 15.97 -5.71
CA ALA A 29 0.56 16.90 -5.19
C ALA A 29 -0.38 16.25 -4.19
N LEU A 30 -0.80 15.02 -4.46
CA LEU A 30 -1.63 14.27 -3.52
C LEU A 30 -0.84 13.89 -2.27
N PHE A 31 0.40 13.49 -2.43
CA PHE A 31 1.27 13.20 -1.31
C PHE A 31 1.36 14.40 -0.37
N ASP A 32 1.53 15.58 -0.92
CA ASP A 32 1.65 16.80 -0.13
C ASP A 32 0.38 17.14 0.65
N LYS A 33 -0.75 16.61 0.20
CA LYS A 33 -2.05 16.81 0.87
C LYS A 33 -2.42 15.65 1.78
N SER A 34 -1.59 14.63 1.88
CA SER A 34 -1.88 13.46 2.68
C SER A 34 -1.48 13.65 4.11
N ALA A 35 -2.31 13.18 5.05
CA ALA A 35 -1.93 13.11 6.45
C ALA A 35 -0.86 12.04 6.67
N GLY A 36 -0.94 10.97 5.91
CA GLY A 36 0.03 9.90 5.97
C GLY A 36 0.01 9.05 4.72
N TYR A 37 0.93 8.13 4.64
CA TYR A 37 1.01 7.22 3.51
C TYR A 37 1.57 5.88 3.95
N ALA A 38 1.38 4.88 3.12
CA ALA A 38 1.97 3.56 3.34
C ALA A 38 2.55 3.04 2.04
N VAL A 39 3.65 2.31 2.14
CA VAL A 39 4.27 1.68 1.00
C VAL A 39 4.50 0.22 1.33
N PHE A 40 4.03 -0.65 0.47
CA PHE A 40 4.15 -2.09 0.65
C PHE A 40 4.92 -2.70 -0.51
N ASP A 41 5.71 -3.70 -0.17
CA ASP A 41 6.39 -4.54 -1.14
C ASP A 41 5.75 -5.92 -1.07
N SER A 42 5.04 -6.27 -2.12
CA SER A 42 4.40 -7.56 -2.23
C SER A 42 5.28 -8.47 -3.08
N ARG A 43 6.30 -9.02 -2.46
CA ARG A 43 7.14 -9.95 -3.18
C ARG A 43 6.42 -11.25 -3.39
N LYS A 44 6.75 -11.89 -4.46
CA LYS A 44 6.16 -13.17 -4.80
C LYS A 44 6.32 -14.12 -3.65
N VAL A 45 5.27 -14.35 -2.99
CA VAL A 45 5.23 -15.32 -1.95
C VAL A 45 4.20 -16.33 -2.38
N ALA A 46 4.59 -17.52 -2.44
CA ALA A 46 3.72 -18.66 -2.44
C ALA A 46 2.30 -18.40 -2.93
N PHE A 47 2.17 -17.96 -4.09
CA PHE A 47 0.89 -17.79 -4.69
C PHE A 47 0.17 -19.09 -4.94
N ILE A 48 0.67 -20.14 -4.41
CA ILE A 48 0.07 -21.45 -4.51
C ILE A 48 -1.38 -21.45 -4.12
N LEU A 49 -1.75 -20.66 -3.16
CA LEU A 49 -3.12 -20.60 -2.67
C LEU A 49 -3.80 -19.29 -3.02
N ALA A 50 -3.33 -18.62 -4.03
CA ALA A 50 -3.84 -17.31 -4.37
C ALA A 50 -3.77 -16.31 -3.21
N ALA A 51 -2.85 -16.54 -2.31
CA ALA A 51 -2.61 -15.64 -1.19
C ALA A 51 -1.37 -14.82 -1.51
N GLY A 52 -1.46 -13.52 -1.30
CA GLY A 52 -0.33 -12.63 -1.42
C GLY A 52 0.06 -12.12 -0.07
N PHE A 53 1.33 -11.98 0.14
CA PHE A 53 1.86 -11.39 1.36
C PHE A 53 2.77 -10.24 1.00
N GLY A 54 2.84 -9.27 1.88
CA GLY A 54 3.76 -8.19 1.72
C GLY A 54 4.02 -7.53 3.05
N ARG A 55 5.11 -6.78 3.09
CA ARG A 55 5.44 -5.96 4.23
C ARG A 55 5.63 -4.54 3.76
N GLY A 56 5.41 -3.62 4.68
CA GLY A 56 5.54 -2.24 4.36
C GLY A 56 5.68 -1.36 5.57
N VAL A 57 5.67 -0.08 5.33
CA VAL A 57 5.77 0.92 6.36
C VAL A 57 4.76 2.02 6.09
N ALA A 58 4.06 2.42 7.14
CA ALA A 58 3.17 3.56 7.11
C ALA A 58 3.83 4.71 7.85
N VAL A 59 3.73 5.90 7.31
CA VAL A 59 4.40 7.07 7.86
C VAL A 59 3.38 8.17 8.11
N ASP A 60 3.34 8.65 9.32
CA ASP A 60 2.57 9.83 9.69
C ASP A 60 3.37 11.05 9.26
N ARG A 61 2.84 11.85 8.34
CA ARG A 61 3.61 12.96 7.79
C ARG A 61 3.78 14.10 8.78
N SER A 62 2.88 14.24 9.75
CA SER A 62 2.99 15.32 10.72
C SER A 62 4.08 15.05 11.75
N THR A 63 4.29 13.80 12.12
CA THR A 63 5.25 13.42 13.16
C THR A 63 6.45 12.68 12.64
N GLN A 64 6.39 12.19 11.40
CA GLN A 64 7.37 11.30 10.80
C GLN A 64 7.48 9.94 11.51
N GLN A 65 6.51 9.63 12.35
CA GLN A 65 6.48 8.34 13.02
C GLN A 65 6.15 7.23 12.03
N LYS A 66 6.88 6.13 12.14
CA LYS A 66 6.72 4.98 11.26
C LYS A 66 6.03 3.85 12.00
N THR A 67 5.13 3.18 11.30
CA THR A 67 4.49 1.96 11.77
C THR A 67 4.71 0.90 10.71
N TYR A 68 5.37 -0.18 11.10
CA TYR A 68 5.65 -1.26 10.16
C TYR A 68 4.45 -2.18 10.11
N MET A 69 4.09 -2.55 8.88
CA MET A 69 2.85 -3.25 8.64
C MET A 69 3.07 -4.42 7.70
N LYS A 70 2.11 -5.29 7.67
CA LYS A 70 2.06 -6.37 6.69
C LYS A 70 0.72 -6.31 6.00
N MET A 71 0.70 -6.83 4.78
CA MET A 71 -0.55 -7.01 4.07
C MET A 71 -0.72 -8.47 3.72
N ALA A 72 -1.95 -8.89 3.69
CA ALA A 72 -2.29 -10.25 3.31
C ALA A 72 -3.55 -10.22 2.48
N SER A 73 -3.52 -10.92 1.36
CA SER A 73 -4.73 -11.11 0.57
C SER A 73 -5.29 -12.48 0.88
N VAL A 74 -6.59 -12.57 0.88
CA VAL A 74 -7.28 -13.82 1.14
C VAL A 74 -8.16 -14.14 -0.05
N GLY A 75 -8.09 -15.38 -0.46
CA GLY A 75 -8.94 -15.88 -1.51
C GLY A 75 -8.51 -15.44 -2.88
N VAL A 76 -9.48 -15.35 -3.71
CA VAL A 76 -9.24 -15.18 -5.11
C VAL A 76 -8.87 -13.77 -5.35
N GLY A 77 -7.80 -13.56 -5.80
CA GLY A 77 -8.02 -12.55 -6.44
C GLY A 77 -7.43 -11.25 -6.57
N ILE A 78 -6.32 -10.99 -6.06
CA ILE A 78 -5.70 -9.76 -6.47
C ILE A 78 -4.76 -10.10 -7.59
N THR A 79 -5.21 -9.81 -8.78
CA THR A 79 -4.37 -10.01 -9.93
C THR A 79 -3.83 -8.67 -10.34
N PHE A 80 -2.77 -8.25 -9.72
CA PHE A 80 -2.08 -7.05 -10.16
C PHE A 80 -1.30 -7.29 -11.42
N GLY A 81 -1.25 -8.47 -11.87
CA GLY A 81 -0.50 -8.87 -13.03
C GLY A 81 -0.38 -10.35 -13.00
N VAL A 82 -0.54 -10.94 -14.12
CA VAL A 82 -0.58 -12.37 -14.22
C VAL A 82 0.78 -12.97 -13.90
N GLY A 83 0.81 -13.81 -12.91
CA GLY A 83 1.95 -14.67 -12.66
C GLY A 83 3.16 -14.03 -12.04
N ASN A 84 3.08 -12.80 -11.64
CA ASN A 84 4.20 -12.17 -10.98
C ASN A 84 3.71 -11.22 -9.90
N PHE A 85 4.24 -11.41 -8.73
CA PHE A 85 3.77 -10.73 -7.54
C PHE A 85 4.77 -9.74 -6.97
N ASP A 86 5.73 -9.32 -7.78
CA ASP A 86 6.68 -8.28 -7.38
C ASP A 86 6.04 -6.90 -7.55
N ASN A 87 5.02 -6.64 -6.78
CA ASN A 87 4.30 -5.38 -6.86
C ASN A 87 4.64 -4.50 -5.69
N LYS A 88 4.71 -3.22 -5.97
CA LYS A 88 4.79 -2.20 -4.92
C LYS A 88 3.45 -1.50 -4.87
N ILE A 89 2.99 -1.19 -3.69
CA ILE A 89 1.73 -0.49 -3.50
C ILE A 89 2.00 0.74 -2.66
N VAL A 90 1.57 1.89 -3.16
CA VAL A 90 1.62 3.14 -2.41
C VAL A 90 0.19 3.57 -2.13
N ILE A 91 -0.10 3.82 -0.88
CA ILE A 91 -1.42 4.28 -0.43
C ILE A 91 -1.25 5.65 0.16
N LEU A 92 -1.89 6.64 -0.44
CA LEU A 92 -1.92 8.00 0.08
C LEU A 92 -3.24 8.19 0.82
N ILE A 93 -3.18 8.66 2.06
CA ILE A 93 -4.34 8.77 2.93
C ILE A 93 -4.50 10.23 3.33
N GLN A 94 -5.63 10.81 2.96
CA GLN A 94 -5.85 12.23 3.08
C GLN A 94 -6.06 12.68 4.52
N GLU A 95 -6.90 11.97 5.28
CA GLU A 95 -7.33 12.41 6.60
C GLU A 95 -6.57 11.70 7.71
N GLN A 96 -6.22 12.45 8.73
CA GLN A 96 -5.49 11.91 9.88
C GLN A 96 -6.26 10.79 10.57
N ALA A 97 -7.55 10.94 10.74
CA ALA A 97 -8.36 9.92 11.42
C ALA A 97 -8.35 8.60 10.65
N ASP A 98 -8.41 8.66 9.33
CA ASP A 98 -8.32 7.47 8.50
C ASP A 98 -6.95 6.83 8.62
N PHE A 99 -5.90 7.64 8.61
CA PHE A 99 -4.55 7.13 8.77
C PHE A 99 -4.37 6.45 10.12
N ASP A 100 -4.85 7.06 11.19
CA ASP A 100 -4.74 6.50 12.53
C ASP A 100 -5.45 5.15 12.65
N THR A 101 -6.62 5.05 12.02
CA THR A 101 -7.34 3.77 11.97
C THR A 101 -6.56 2.73 11.17
N PHE A 102 -5.98 3.15 10.05
CA PHE A 102 -5.22 2.26 9.19
C PHE A 102 -4.05 1.60 9.94
N ILE A 103 -3.28 2.38 10.68
CA ILE A 103 -2.11 1.85 11.36
C ILE A 103 -2.44 1.08 12.64
N SER A 104 -3.66 1.20 13.13
CA SER A 104 -4.09 0.50 14.34
C SER A 104 -4.70 -0.87 14.06
N ASN A 105 -4.85 -1.26 12.80
CA ASN A 105 -5.44 -2.54 12.45
C ASN A 105 -4.62 -3.69 13.02
N THR A 106 -5.33 -4.66 13.60
CA THR A 106 -4.72 -5.85 14.15
C THR A 106 -5.18 -7.08 13.38
N GLN A 107 -4.66 -8.23 13.75
CA GLN A 107 -5.08 -9.48 13.13
C GLN A 107 -6.56 -9.77 13.32
N ASP A 108 -7.17 -9.16 14.30
CA ASP A 108 -8.61 -9.31 14.54
C ASP A 108 -9.44 -8.37 13.69
N ALA A 109 -8.80 -7.48 12.95
CA ALA A 109 -9.52 -6.56 12.09
C ALA A 109 -10.25 -7.33 11.00
N ARG A 110 -11.45 -6.88 10.71
CA ARG A 110 -12.27 -7.53 9.71
C ARG A 110 -11.74 -7.23 8.33
N MET A 111 -11.61 -8.27 7.52
CA MET A 111 -11.22 -8.12 6.13
C MET A 111 -12.31 -7.45 5.32
N ASP A 112 -11.90 -6.63 4.40
CA ASP A 112 -12.79 -6.17 3.35
C ASP A 112 -12.96 -7.33 2.37
N GLY A 113 -14.18 -7.74 2.15
CA GLY A 113 -14.45 -8.95 1.38
C GLY A 113 -14.43 -8.81 -0.13
N LYS A 114 -14.15 -7.66 -0.65
CA LYS A 114 -14.20 -7.45 -2.09
C LYS A 114 -12.81 -7.31 -2.67
N ALA A 115 -12.41 -8.29 -3.40
CA ALA A 115 -11.05 -8.39 -3.90
C ALA A 115 -10.95 -7.83 -5.30
N ILE A 116 -10.96 -6.56 -5.46
CA ILE A 116 -10.94 -5.98 -6.78
C ILE A 116 -10.04 -4.77 -6.83
N LEU A 117 -9.27 -4.71 -7.89
CA LEU A 117 -8.61 -3.47 -8.25
C LEU A 117 -9.70 -2.56 -8.82
N GLY A 118 -9.85 -1.38 -8.27
CA GLY A 118 -10.87 -0.48 -8.70
C GLY A 118 -10.76 -0.07 -10.16
N ASP A 119 -11.85 0.40 -10.69
CA ASP A 119 -11.87 0.93 -12.05
C ASP A 119 -11.02 2.18 -12.11
N SER A 120 -9.99 2.15 -12.91
CA SER A 120 -9.00 3.20 -12.91
C SER A 120 -9.33 4.39 -13.80
N LYS A 121 -10.37 4.34 -14.58
CA LYS A 121 -10.63 5.41 -15.53
C LYS A 121 -10.84 6.75 -14.87
N GLU A 122 -11.71 6.79 -13.89
CA GLU A 122 -12.03 8.02 -13.20
C GLU A 122 -11.04 8.34 -12.11
N GLU A 123 -10.46 7.31 -11.53
CA GLU A 123 -9.52 7.46 -10.45
C GLU A 123 -8.14 7.86 -10.92
N ALA A 124 -7.90 7.85 -12.20
CA ALA A 124 -6.64 8.31 -12.75
C ALA A 124 -6.43 9.81 -12.61
N SER A 125 -7.48 10.55 -12.27
CA SER A 125 -7.34 11.97 -12.03
C SER A 125 -6.53 12.23 -10.76
N GLY A 126 -5.99 13.42 -10.63
CA GLY A 126 -5.18 13.78 -9.50
C GLY A 126 -5.97 14.13 -8.25
N SER A 127 -6.93 13.30 -7.87
CA SER A 127 -7.74 13.56 -6.70
C SER A 127 -7.91 12.29 -5.88
N PHE A 128 -8.13 12.48 -4.57
CA PHE A 128 -8.49 11.37 -3.70
C PHE A 128 -9.90 10.89 -4.01
N VAL A 129 -10.13 9.61 -3.77
CA VAL A 129 -11.46 9.03 -3.83
C VAL A 129 -11.71 8.37 -2.48
N ASP A 130 -12.75 8.82 -1.79
CA ASP A 130 -13.06 8.38 -0.44
C ASP A 130 -11.86 8.54 0.51
N GLY A 131 -11.10 9.61 0.33
CA GLY A 131 -9.99 9.96 1.19
C GLY A 131 -8.71 9.21 0.94
N ARG A 132 -8.63 8.38 -0.08
CA ARG A 132 -7.43 7.60 -0.38
C ARG A 132 -7.10 7.61 -1.86
N LYS A 133 -5.86 7.25 -2.16
CA LYS A 133 -5.41 7.04 -3.53
C LYS A 133 -4.39 5.92 -3.52
N TYR A 134 -4.55 5.00 -4.45
CA TYR A 134 -3.70 3.81 -4.54
C TYR A 134 -2.91 3.84 -5.84
N TYR A 135 -1.62 3.61 -5.72
CA TYR A 135 -0.74 3.44 -6.88
C TYR A 135 -0.11 2.06 -6.76
N VAL A 136 -0.28 1.25 -7.78
CA VAL A 136 0.25 -0.11 -7.79
C VAL A 136 1.25 -0.24 -8.91
N LEU A 137 2.49 -0.53 -8.58
CA LEU A 137 3.52 -0.75 -9.57
C LEU A 137 3.48 -2.19 -10.01
N THR A 138 3.25 -2.39 -11.29
CA THR A 138 3.21 -3.72 -11.89
C THR A 138 4.28 -3.79 -12.98
N ARG A 139 4.37 -4.93 -13.63
CA ARG A 139 5.27 -5.08 -14.78
C ARG A 139 4.98 -4.09 -15.89
N LYS A 140 3.75 -3.66 -15.99
CA LYS A 140 3.32 -2.73 -17.03
C LYS A 140 3.40 -1.27 -16.60
N GLY A 141 3.96 -1.01 -15.43
CA GLY A 141 4.04 0.32 -14.89
C GLY A 141 3.03 0.56 -13.78
N TRP A 142 2.75 1.81 -13.51
CA TRP A 142 1.85 2.19 -12.43
C TRP A 142 0.40 2.10 -12.85
N ALA A 143 -0.40 1.40 -12.05
CA ALA A 143 -1.85 1.45 -12.13
C ALA A 143 -2.33 2.38 -11.03
N VAL A 144 -3.24 3.28 -11.38
CA VAL A 144 -3.80 4.24 -10.45
C VAL A 144 -5.24 3.84 -10.18
N THR A 145 -5.62 3.72 -8.91
CA THR A 145 -6.95 3.25 -8.58
C THR A 145 -7.46 3.87 -7.29
N ALA A 146 -8.76 3.86 -7.10
CA ALA A 146 -9.41 4.36 -5.90
C ALA A 146 -9.31 3.37 -4.75
N SER A 147 -9.20 2.10 -5.05
CA SER A 147 -9.22 1.08 -4.00
C SER A 147 -8.49 -0.17 -4.44
N VAL A 148 -7.98 -0.87 -3.46
CA VAL A 148 -7.51 -2.24 -3.58
C VAL A 148 -8.20 -3.01 -2.48
N THR A 149 -9.10 -3.89 -2.86
CA THR A 149 -9.91 -4.62 -1.88
C THR A 149 -9.48 -6.06 -1.81
N GLY A 150 -9.97 -6.77 -0.78
CA GLY A 150 -9.55 -8.14 -0.54
C GLY A 150 -8.18 -8.24 0.09
N VAL A 151 -7.63 -7.13 0.54
CA VAL A 151 -6.35 -7.08 1.22
C VAL A 151 -6.57 -6.57 2.63
N ASN A 152 -5.97 -7.22 3.58
CA ASN A 152 -5.96 -6.78 4.94
C ASN A 152 -4.60 -6.16 5.25
N TYR A 153 -4.60 -4.98 5.79
CA TYR A 153 -3.39 -4.27 6.17
C TYR A 153 -3.32 -4.31 7.69
N LEU A 154 -2.26 -4.93 8.21
CA LEU A 154 -2.16 -5.23 9.63
C LEU A 154 -0.87 -4.68 10.18
N ARG A 155 -0.92 -4.23 11.43
CA ARG A 155 0.28 -3.86 12.14
C ARG A 155 1.15 -5.10 12.34
N ASP A 156 2.43 -4.96 12.06
CA ASP A 156 3.38 -6.06 12.22
C ASP A 156 4.03 -5.93 13.60
N ASP A 157 3.55 -6.72 14.54
CA ASP A 157 4.04 -6.63 15.92
C ASP A 157 5.51 -7.01 16.06
N TYR A 158 6.02 -7.81 15.15
CA TYR A 158 7.42 -8.19 15.19
C TYR A 158 8.34 -7.01 14.89
N LEU A 159 7.89 -6.08 14.06
CA LEU A 159 8.71 -4.96 13.60
C LEU A 159 8.46 -3.66 14.37
N ASN A 160 7.42 -3.60 15.16
CA ASN A 160 7.09 -2.36 15.88
C ASN A 160 7.50 -2.37 17.35
#